data_249b5a58833dafada40fc7bd3dde01da
#
_entry.id   249b5a58833dafada40fc7bd3dde01da
#
_cell.length_a   1.000
_cell.length_b   1.000
_cell.length_c   1.000
_cell.angle_alpha   90.00
_cell.angle_beta   90.00
_cell.angle_gamma   90.00
#
_symmetry.space_group_name_H-M   'P 1'
#
loop_
_entity.id
_entity.type
_entity.pdbx_description
1 polymer ?
#
loop_
_entity_poly.entity_id
_entity_poly.type
_entity_poly.pdbx_seq_one_letter_code
_entity_poly.pdbx_strand_id
1 'polypeptide(L)'
;MTREIFDKIAPGWYNFRHWSIFRNELDGLAERWSQGSLLNVGCGHGPDFLQFKDNFRLYGIDFSRVMLEYARKYSGKFGFSPVLVQCDIRNLPFADSAFDYAIAVATYHHIKDKAERLTALLELKRVLKPGGEAFITLWNRWQPRFFFSGNEPVVPWRIRDEVVYRYYYLFSYRRAEKLVKQAGFRLIKSFPESSYHYPVKCFSRNICLLVRRPNSDKLSS
;
A
#
# COMPACT_ATOMS: atom_id res chain seq x y z
N MET A 1 5.89 -15.39 1.03
CA MET A 1 5.29 -15.10 2.36
C MET A 1 3.93 -15.73 2.35
N THR A 2 3.56 -16.43 3.40
CA THR A 2 2.33 -17.21 3.39
C THR A 2 1.16 -16.37 3.90
N ARG A 3 0.01 -16.52 3.27
CA ARG A 3 -1.28 -15.95 3.68
C ARG A 3 -1.57 -16.24 5.17
N GLU A 4 -1.23 -17.45 5.60
CA GLU A 4 -1.42 -17.93 6.97
C GLU A 4 -0.84 -17.00 8.05
N ILE A 5 0.32 -16.35 7.79
CA ILE A 5 0.91 -15.41 8.74
C ILE A 5 0.00 -14.19 8.92
N PHE A 6 -0.57 -13.67 7.83
CA PHE A 6 -1.47 -12.52 7.90
C PHE A 6 -2.83 -12.87 8.49
N ASP A 7 -3.34 -14.07 8.20
CA ASP A 7 -4.53 -14.60 8.86
C ASP A 7 -4.34 -14.70 10.39
N LYS A 8 -3.18 -15.20 10.84
CA LYS A 8 -2.85 -15.29 12.27
C LYS A 8 -2.71 -13.93 12.97
N ILE A 9 -2.08 -12.95 12.33
CA ILE A 9 -1.85 -11.63 12.95
C ILE A 9 -3.07 -10.71 12.89
N ALA A 10 -4.07 -10.98 12.06
CA ALA A 10 -5.19 -10.09 11.80
C ALA A 10 -5.94 -9.65 13.07
N PRO A 11 -6.26 -10.51 14.06
CA PRO A 11 -6.92 -10.09 15.30
C PRO A 11 -6.09 -9.08 16.10
N GLY A 12 -4.80 -9.37 16.28
CA GLY A 12 -3.87 -8.49 16.99
C GLY A 12 -3.64 -7.17 16.23
N TRP A 13 -3.56 -7.25 14.91
CA TRP A 13 -3.40 -6.07 14.06
C TRP A 13 -4.60 -5.14 14.13
N TYR A 14 -5.82 -5.68 14.09
CA TYR A 14 -7.07 -4.93 14.26
C TYR A 14 -7.13 -4.19 15.60
N ASN A 15 -6.73 -4.84 16.70
CA ASN A 15 -6.72 -4.23 18.01
C ASN A 15 -5.60 -3.20 18.22
N PHE A 16 -4.47 -3.37 17.53
CA PHE A 16 -3.31 -2.50 17.66
C PHE A 16 -3.44 -1.21 16.83
N ARG A 17 -4.09 -1.29 15.66
CA ARG A 17 -4.11 -0.19 14.69
C ARG A 17 -5.53 0.24 14.34
N HIS A 18 -6.03 1.27 15.04
CA HIS A 18 -7.35 1.83 14.77
C HIS A 18 -7.36 2.91 13.69
N TRP A 19 -6.22 3.52 13.40
CA TRP A 19 -6.07 4.64 12.46
C TRP A 19 -4.88 4.39 11.53
N SER A 20 -4.95 4.98 10.34
CA SER A 20 -3.79 5.02 9.45
C SER A 20 -2.65 5.82 10.07
N ILE A 21 -1.41 5.33 9.93
CA ILE A 21 -0.21 6.11 10.29
C ILE A 21 0.10 7.19 9.24
N PHE A 22 -0.57 7.15 8.10
CA PHE A 22 -0.45 8.10 7.00
C PHE A 22 -1.68 9.01 6.91
N ARG A 23 -2.33 9.29 8.05
CA ARG A 23 -3.56 10.06 8.08
C ARG A 23 -3.42 11.40 7.34
N ASN A 24 -2.38 12.17 7.64
CA ASN A 24 -2.17 13.49 7.03
C ASN A 24 -1.97 13.40 5.50
N GLU A 25 -1.22 12.40 5.03
CA GLU A 25 -1.03 12.14 3.60
C GLU A 25 -2.34 11.78 2.93
N LEU A 26 -3.14 10.90 3.57
CA LEU A 26 -4.42 10.45 3.03
C LEU A 26 -5.48 11.54 3.07
N ASP A 27 -5.51 12.40 4.11
CA ASP A 27 -6.36 13.60 4.18
C ASP A 27 -6.07 14.54 3.00
N GLY A 28 -4.78 14.88 2.76
CA GLY A 28 -4.38 15.72 1.62
C GLY A 28 -4.65 15.08 0.25
N LEU A 29 -4.63 13.74 0.17
CA LEU A 29 -5.01 13.03 -1.05
C LEU A 29 -6.54 13.01 -1.28
N ALA A 30 -7.33 12.89 -0.22
CA ALA A 30 -8.79 12.96 -0.31
C ALA A 30 -9.25 14.35 -0.80
N GLU A 31 -8.64 15.42 -0.31
CA GLU A 31 -8.86 16.78 -0.81
C GLU A 31 -8.45 16.92 -2.29
N ARG A 32 -7.24 16.46 -2.65
CA ARG A 32 -6.69 16.54 -4.00
C ARG A 32 -7.53 15.78 -5.04
N TRP A 33 -7.99 14.59 -4.69
CA TRP A 33 -8.72 13.70 -5.60
C TRP A 33 -10.22 13.97 -5.61
N SER A 34 -10.73 14.57 -4.56
CA SER A 34 -12.10 15.00 -4.31
C SER A 34 -13.18 13.91 -4.38
N GLN A 35 -13.26 13.11 -5.45
CA GLN A 35 -14.23 12.03 -5.64
C GLN A 35 -13.76 11.03 -6.70
N GLY A 36 -14.33 9.83 -6.72
CA GLY A 36 -14.04 8.82 -7.74
C GLY A 36 -14.10 7.38 -7.22
N SER A 37 -13.57 6.45 -8.00
CA SER A 37 -13.36 5.06 -7.59
C SER A 37 -11.95 4.89 -7.03
N LEU A 38 -11.84 4.43 -5.78
CA LEU A 38 -10.58 4.22 -5.07
C LEU A 38 -10.34 2.74 -4.80
N LEU A 39 -9.19 2.23 -5.26
CA LEU A 39 -8.71 0.88 -4.91
C LEU A 39 -7.67 0.95 -3.78
N ASN A 40 -7.92 0.27 -2.66
CA ASN A 40 -6.94 0.05 -1.60
C ASN A 40 -6.32 -1.34 -1.76
N VAL A 41 -5.03 -1.37 -2.13
CA VAL A 41 -4.25 -2.58 -2.44
C VAL A 41 -3.56 -3.09 -1.18
N GLY A 42 -3.91 -4.30 -0.73
CA GLY A 42 -3.47 -4.82 0.55
C GLY A 42 -4.12 -4.06 1.70
N CYS A 43 -5.44 -3.91 1.66
CA CYS A 43 -6.20 -3.03 2.53
C CYS A 43 -6.21 -3.45 4.02
N GLY A 44 -5.77 -4.67 4.32
CA GLY A 44 -5.82 -5.21 5.67
C GLY A 44 -7.23 -5.13 6.26
N HIS A 45 -7.34 -4.59 7.47
CA HIS A 45 -8.62 -4.36 8.13
C HIS A 45 -9.24 -2.96 7.83
N GLY A 46 -8.70 -2.19 6.88
CA GLY A 46 -9.35 -1.04 6.25
C GLY A 46 -9.20 0.35 6.87
N PRO A 47 -8.23 0.65 7.76
CA PRO A 47 -8.14 1.97 8.39
C PRO A 47 -7.83 3.11 7.39
N ASP A 48 -7.18 2.78 6.28
CA ASP A 48 -6.78 3.74 5.25
C ASP A 48 -7.96 4.19 4.35
N PHE A 49 -9.15 3.63 4.53
CA PHE A 49 -10.36 4.08 3.83
C PHE A 49 -11.02 5.31 4.46
N LEU A 50 -10.77 5.57 5.76
CA LEU A 50 -11.53 6.55 6.52
C LEU A 50 -11.56 7.94 5.88
N GLN A 51 -10.46 8.38 5.29
CA GLN A 51 -10.35 9.69 4.67
C GLN A 51 -11.14 9.82 3.36
N PHE A 52 -11.53 8.68 2.78
CA PHE A 52 -12.20 8.60 1.48
C PHE A 52 -13.67 8.16 1.58
N LYS A 53 -14.15 7.85 2.79
CA LYS A 53 -15.42 7.14 3.01
C LYS A 53 -16.67 7.87 2.48
N ASP A 54 -16.64 9.20 2.43
CA ASP A 54 -17.82 10.01 2.13
C ASP A 54 -17.96 10.34 0.63
N ASN A 55 -16.84 10.44 -0.11
CA ASN A 55 -16.84 10.93 -1.49
C ASN A 55 -16.35 9.91 -2.52
N PHE A 56 -15.92 8.71 -2.10
CA PHE A 56 -15.35 7.73 -3.01
C PHE A 56 -16.13 6.42 -3.02
N ARG A 57 -16.20 5.78 -4.18
CA ARG A 57 -16.57 4.37 -4.28
C ARG A 57 -15.36 3.54 -3.88
N LEU A 58 -15.45 2.86 -2.75
CA LEU A 58 -14.34 2.18 -2.11
C LEU A 58 -14.25 0.72 -2.51
N TYR A 59 -13.08 0.31 -2.94
CA TYR A 59 -12.73 -1.06 -3.25
C TYR A 59 -11.47 -1.44 -2.47
N GLY A 60 -11.48 -2.62 -1.84
CA GLY A 60 -10.33 -3.13 -1.09
C GLY A 60 -9.98 -4.53 -1.49
N ILE A 61 -8.70 -4.79 -1.61
CA ILE A 61 -8.20 -6.14 -1.82
C ILE A 61 -7.18 -6.51 -0.76
N ASP A 62 -7.24 -7.74 -0.33
CA ASP A 62 -6.21 -8.37 0.49
C ASP A 62 -6.17 -9.87 0.18
N PHE A 63 -5.01 -10.50 0.34
CA PHE A 63 -4.91 -11.94 0.14
C PHE A 63 -5.34 -12.73 1.39
N SER A 64 -5.38 -12.09 2.57
CA SER A 64 -5.86 -12.65 3.82
C SER A 64 -7.37 -12.49 3.93
N ARG A 65 -8.09 -13.62 3.98
CA ARG A 65 -9.53 -13.61 4.22
C ARG A 65 -9.89 -13.02 5.60
N VAL A 66 -9.09 -13.36 6.60
CA VAL A 66 -9.32 -12.90 7.97
C VAL A 66 -9.15 -11.37 8.07
N MET A 67 -8.17 -10.78 7.35
CA MET A 67 -8.05 -9.32 7.26
C MET A 67 -9.31 -8.68 6.67
N LEU A 68 -9.88 -9.26 5.61
CA LEU A 68 -11.11 -8.76 4.99
C LEU A 68 -12.35 -8.91 5.89
N GLU A 69 -12.42 -9.94 6.72
CA GLU A 69 -13.46 -10.08 7.75
C GLU A 69 -13.38 -8.94 8.78
N TYR A 70 -12.16 -8.60 9.22
CA TYR A 70 -11.93 -7.43 10.06
C TYR A 70 -12.18 -6.10 9.33
N ALA A 71 -11.95 -6.02 8.02
CA ALA A 71 -12.27 -4.83 7.24
C ALA A 71 -13.79 -4.59 7.18
N ARG A 72 -14.61 -5.64 7.04
CA ARG A 72 -16.07 -5.53 7.14
C ARG A 72 -16.51 -5.04 8.53
N LYS A 73 -15.91 -5.60 9.59
CA LYS A 73 -16.19 -5.16 10.96
C LYS A 73 -15.82 -3.70 11.18
N TYR A 74 -14.65 -3.29 10.67
CA TYR A 74 -14.15 -1.92 10.78
C TYR A 74 -15.04 -0.95 10.01
N SER A 75 -15.36 -1.24 8.76
CA SER A 75 -16.21 -0.39 7.94
C SER A 75 -17.61 -0.23 8.51
N GLY A 76 -18.22 -1.30 9.05
CA GLY A 76 -19.48 -1.23 9.75
C GLY A 76 -19.44 -0.33 11.00
N LYS A 77 -18.34 -0.39 11.78
CA LYS A 77 -18.14 0.48 12.95
C LYS A 77 -18.06 1.97 12.57
N PHE A 78 -17.50 2.30 11.41
CA PHE A 78 -17.27 3.67 10.97
C PHE A 78 -18.23 4.17 9.89
N GLY A 79 -19.29 3.39 9.59
CA GLY A 79 -20.42 3.80 8.75
C GLY A 79 -20.08 3.90 7.26
N PHE A 80 -19.26 2.99 6.71
CA PHE A 80 -19.00 2.91 5.27
C PHE A 80 -18.97 1.46 4.77
N SER A 81 -19.11 1.23 3.46
CA SER A 81 -19.25 -0.11 2.88
C SER A 81 -18.39 -0.29 1.63
N PRO A 82 -17.11 -0.70 1.78
CA PRO A 82 -16.25 -0.98 0.63
C PRO A 82 -16.60 -2.32 -0.02
N VAL A 83 -16.41 -2.43 -1.33
CA VAL A 83 -16.38 -3.72 -2.02
C VAL A 83 -15.04 -4.41 -1.69
N LEU A 84 -15.10 -5.56 -1.00
CA LEU A 84 -13.90 -6.27 -0.55
C LEU A 84 -13.73 -7.57 -1.34
N VAL A 85 -12.54 -7.75 -1.94
CA VAL A 85 -12.21 -8.92 -2.77
C VAL A 85 -10.94 -9.58 -2.25
N GLN A 86 -11.00 -10.89 -2.03
CA GLN A 86 -9.81 -11.69 -1.71
C GLN A 86 -9.07 -12.02 -3.00
N CYS A 87 -7.86 -11.50 -3.17
CA CYS A 87 -7.01 -11.81 -4.32
C CYS A 87 -5.53 -11.59 -4.05
N ASP A 88 -4.71 -12.08 -4.96
CA ASP A 88 -3.29 -11.74 -5.03
C ASP A 88 -3.11 -10.45 -5.85
N ILE A 89 -2.32 -9.53 -5.33
CA ILE A 89 -2.04 -8.24 -6.00
C ILE A 89 -1.27 -8.38 -7.32
N ARG A 90 -0.73 -9.57 -7.60
CA ARG A 90 -0.05 -9.90 -8.87
C ARG A 90 -1.01 -10.28 -9.99
N ASN A 91 -2.30 -10.46 -9.67
CA ASN A 91 -3.36 -10.78 -10.62
C ASN A 91 -4.69 -10.21 -10.11
N LEU A 92 -4.96 -8.95 -10.43
CA LEU A 92 -6.12 -8.22 -9.93
C LEU A 92 -7.39 -8.59 -10.73
N PRO A 93 -8.50 -9.00 -10.07
CA PRO A 93 -9.72 -9.43 -10.73
C PRO A 93 -10.59 -8.23 -11.17
N PHE A 94 -9.96 -7.22 -11.75
CA PHE A 94 -10.63 -6.03 -12.26
C PHE A 94 -10.27 -5.79 -13.72
N ALA A 95 -11.18 -5.18 -14.45
CA ALA A 95 -10.95 -4.75 -15.81
C ALA A 95 -9.87 -3.66 -15.89
N ASP A 96 -9.27 -3.49 -17.04
CA ASP A 96 -8.37 -2.39 -17.35
C ASP A 96 -9.08 -1.05 -17.12
N SER A 97 -8.36 -0.08 -16.57
CA SER A 97 -8.85 1.29 -16.40
C SER A 97 -10.14 1.39 -15.54
N ALA A 98 -10.29 0.53 -14.53
CA ALA A 98 -11.46 0.50 -13.65
C ALA A 98 -11.46 1.61 -12.58
N PHE A 99 -10.28 2.07 -12.16
CA PHE A 99 -10.14 2.98 -11.01
C PHE A 99 -9.55 4.33 -11.38
N ASP A 100 -10.08 5.38 -10.73
CA ASP A 100 -9.54 6.73 -10.83
C ASP A 100 -8.27 6.86 -10.00
N TYR A 101 -8.27 6.24 -8.81
CA TYR A 101 -7.19 6.33 -7.83
C TYR A 101 -6.91 4.99 -7.16
N ALA A 102 -5.70 4.87 -6.63
CA ALA A 102 -5.35 3.76 -5.77
C ALA A 102 -4.45 4.18 -4.60
N ILE A 103 -4.55 3.45 -3.50
CA ILE A 103 -3.60 3.51 -2.39
C ILE A 103 -3.02 2.12 -2.14
N ALA A 104 -1.75 2.05 -1.77
CA ALA A 104 -1.06 0.82 -1.39
C ALA A 104 -0.16 1.11 -0.19
N VAL A 105 -0.75 1.04 0.99
CA VAL A 105 -0.07 1.39 2.23
C VAL A 105 0.64 0.16 2.80
N ALA A 106 1.97 0.21 2.84
CA ALA A 106 2.81 -0.83 3.43
C ALA A 106 2.59 -2.25 2.84
N THR A 107 2.40 -2.36 1.52
CA THR A 107 2.00 -3.62 0.85
C THR A 107 3.14 -4.25 0.05
N TYR A 108 3.70 -3.54 -0.93
CA TYR A 108 4.66 -4.12 -1.91
C TYR A 108 5.98 -4.60 -1.30
N HIS A 109 6.37 -4.11 -0.16
CA HIS A 109 7.58 -4.57 0.53
C HIS A 109 7.44 -5.97 1.15
N HIS A 110 6.26 -6.56 1.12
CA HIS A 110 6.03 -7.94 1.53
C HIS A 110 6.27 -8.95 0.41
N ILE A 111 6.40 -8.55 -0.84
CA ILE A 111 6.71 -9.44 -1.96
C ILE A 111 8.22 -9.69 -2.00
N LYS A 112 8.62 -10.97 -1.94
CA LYS A 112 10.05 -11.35 -1.86
C LYS A 112 10.75 -11.20 -3.19
N ASP A 113 10.15 -11.70 -4.27
CA ASP A 113 10.76 -11.69 -5.58
C ASP A 113 10.66 -10.32 -6.27
N LYS A 114 11.73 -9.93 -6.96
CA LYS A 114 11.82 -8.63 -7.64
C LYS A 114 10.91 -8.56 -8.87
N ALA A 115 10.82 -9.65 -9.64
CA ALA A 115 9.96 -9.70 -10.83
C ALA A 115 8.49 -9.66 -10.41
N GLU A 116 8.13 -10.39 -9.35
CA GLU A 116 6.77 -10.34 -8.79
C GLU A 116 6.38 -8.95 -8.26
N ARG A 117 7.32 -8.20 -7.66
CA ARG A 117 7.06 -6.80 -7.28
C ARG A 117 6.76 -5.92 -8.49
N LEU A 118 7.47 -6.15 -9.59
CA LEU A 118 7.19 -5.44 -10.85
C LEU A 118 5.84 -5.86 -11.43
N THR A 119 5.54 -7.15 -11.49
CA THR A 119 4.24 -7.66 -11.94
C THR A 119 3.08 -7.04 -11.16
N ALA A 120 3.17 -6.97 -9.84
CA ALA A 120 2.13 -6.37 -9.00
C ALA A 120 1.95 -4.86 -9.27
N LEU A 121 3.01 -4.13 -9.62
CA LEU A 121 2.90 -2.72 -10.01
C LEU A 121 2.36 -2.55 -11.43
N LEU A 122 2.66 -3.48 -12.35
CA LEU A 122 2.05 -3.49 -13.68
C LEU A 122 0.55 -3.75 -13.60
N GLU A 123 0.10 -4.65 -12.74
CA GLU A 123 -1.33 -4.88 -12.46
C GLU A 123 -1.99 -3.62 -11.88
N LEU A 124 -1.34 -2.94 -10.92
CA LEU A 124 -1.84 -1.67 -10.42
C LEU A 124 -1.98 -0.63 -11.54
N LYS A 125 -0.97 -0.53 -12.42
CA LYS A 125 -1.03 0.37 -13.58
C LYS A 125 -2.16 0.00 -14.53
N ARG A 126 -2.36 -1.29 -14.79
CA ARG A 126 -3.41 -1.79 -15.71
C ARG A 126 -4.80 -1.37 -15.25
N VAL A 127 -5.09 -1.54 -13.97
CA VAL A 127 -6.43 -1.25 -13.42
C VAL A 127 -6.71 0.23 -13.17
N LEU A 128 -5.68 1.08 -13.10
CA LEU A 128 -5.86 2.53 -13.04
C LEU A 128 -6.24 3.08 -14.42
N LYS A 129 -7.12 4.07 -14.47
CA LYS A 129 -7.42 4.83 -15.69
C LYS A 129 -6.18 5.59 -16.20
N PRO A 130 -6.07 5.87 -17.51
CA PRO A 130 -5.11 6.86 -18.01
C PRO A 130 -5.24 8.17 -17.23
N GLY A 131 -4.13 8.73 -16.75
CA GLY A 131 -4.12 9.91 -15.86
C GLY A 131 -4.41 9.62 -14.39
N GLY A 132 -4.87 8.42 -14.06
CA GLY A 132 -5.14 8.00 -12.67
C GLY A 132 -3.88 8.01 -11.80
N GLU A 133 -4.05 8.29 -10.52
CA GLU A 133 -2.95 8.42 -9.56
C GLU A 133 -2.95 7.29 -8.53
N ALA A 134 -1.76 6.95 -8.04
CA ALA A 134 -1.62 6.03 -6.92
C ALA A 134 -0.66 6.57 -5.86
N PHE A 135 -1.02 6.35 -4.59
CA PHE A 135 -0.18 6.59 -3.44
C PHE A 135 0.37 5.27 -2.91
N ILE A 136 1.69 5.14 -2.87
CA ILE A 136 2.37 3.91 -2.48
C ILE A 136 3.33 4.22 -1.33
N THR A 137 3.27 3.43 -0.25
CA THR A 137 4.23 3.56 0.84
C THR A 137 5.06 2.29 1.00
N LEU A 138 6.36 2.47 1.24
CA LEU A 138 7.35 1.41 1.36
C LEU A 138 8.23 1.64 2.59
N TRP A 139 8.65 0.58 3.25
CA TRP A 139 9.62 0.70 4.34
C TRP A 139 11.00 1.06 3.80
N ASN A 140 11.59 2.08 4.44
CA ASN A 140 12.90 2.56 4.08
C ASN A 140 14.01 1.72 4.73
N ARG A 141 15.06 1.44 3.97
CA ARG A 141 16.23 0.72 4.45
C ARG A 141 17.03 1.52 5.50
N TRP A 142 17.10 2.83 5.32
CA TRP A 142 17.97 3.70 6.11
C TRP A 142 17.33 4.19 7.41
N GLN A 143 16.21 3.63 7.82
CA GLN A 143 15.71 3.87 9.16
C GLN A 143 16.65 3.25 10.21
N PRO A 144 16.89 3.90 11.38
CA PRO A 144 17.90 3.50 12.35
C PRO A 144 17.80 2.03 12.78
N ARG A 145 16.59 1.51 12.89
CA ARG A 145 16.30 0.12 13.27
C ARG A 145 17.00 -0.92 12.38
N PHE A 146 17.27 -0.58 11.12
CA PHE A 146 17.77 -1.52 10.12
C PHE A 146 19.16 -1.16 9.55
N PHE A 147 19.92 -0.25 10.17
CA PHE A 147 21.25 0.14 9.67
C PHE A 147 22.19 -1.05 9.47
N PHE A 148 22.15 -2.00 10.40
CA PHE A 148 23.01 -3.18 10.35
C PHE A 148 22.30 -4.42 9.77
N SER A 149 21.06 -4.29 9.34
CA SER A 149 20.32 -5.37 8.67
C SER A 149 20.53 -5.32 7.17
N GLY A 150 20.44 -6.47 6.49
CA GLY A 150 20.35 -6.53 5.04
C GLY A 150 19.08 -5.83 4.52
N ASN A 151 18.84 -5.91 3.21
CA ASN A 151 17.62 -5.36 2.62
C ASN A 151 16.38 -6.23 2.87
N GLU A 152 16.54 -7.42 3.43
CA GLU A 152 15.48 -8.44 3.55
C GLU A 152 15.33 -8.96 4.98
N PRO A 153 15.02 -8.07 5.97
CA PRO A 153 14.82 -8.52 7.33
C PRO A 153 13.54 -9.33 7.49
N VAL A 154 13.56 -10.22 8.46
CA VAL A 154 12.37 -10.86 9.02
C VAL A 154 12.01 -10.16 10.30
N VAL A 155 10.77 -9.68 10.40
CA VAL A 155 10.30 -8.89 11.54
C VAL A 155 9.34 -9.73 12.40
N PRO A 156 9.67 -9.97 13.68
CA PRO A 156 8.82 -10.73 14.56
C PRO A 156 7.52 -10.00 14.89
N TRP A 157 6.47 -10.77 15.08
CA TRP A 157 5.20 -10.35 15.65
C TRP A 157 4.79 -11.35 16.72
N ARG A 158 4.59 -10.87 17.94
CA ARG A 158 4.19 -11.71 19.07
C ARG A 158 2.67 -11.83 19.13
N ILE A 159 2.18 -13.08 19.18
CA ILE A 159 0.77 -13.43 19.34
C ILE A 159 0.70 -14.31 20.60
N ARG A 160 0.34 -13.73 21.75
CA ARG A 160 0.39 -14.44 23.05
C ARG A 160 1.76 -15.11 23.25
N ASP A 161 1.82 -16.44 23.26
CA ASP A 161 3.02 -17.23 23.47
C ASP A 161 3.74 -17.64 22.16
N GLU A 162 3.16 -17.31 20.99
CA GLU A 162 3.74 -17.60 19.67
C GLU A 162 4.41 -16.35 19.08
N VAL A 163 5.54 -16.54 18.40
CA VAL A 163 6.18 -15.49 17.58
C VAL A 163 6.12 -15.91 16.13
N VAL A 164 5.44 -15.12 15.31
CA VAL A 164 5.43 -15.28 13.86
C VAL A 164 6.36 -14.27 13.20
N TYR A 165 6.94 -14.63 12.06
CA TYR A 165 7.95 -13.84 11.39
C TYR A 165 7.44 -13.37 10.04
N ARG A 166 7.50 -12.04 9.81
CA ARG A 166 7.09 -11.42 8.54
C ARG A 166 8.30 -10.97 7.75
N TYR A 167 8.35 -11.38 6.49
CA TYR A 167 9.36 -10.93 5.55
C TYR A 167 9.10 -9.48 5.11
N TYR A 168 10.17 -8.70 4.99
CA TYR A 168 10.17 -7.35 4.43
C TYR A 168 11.31 -7.17 3.45
N TYR A 169 11.06 -6.49 2.34
CA TYR A 169 12.07 -5.92 1.48
C TYR A 169 12.19 -4.42 1.78
N LEU A 170 13.34 -3.98 2.21
CA LEU A 170 13.60 -2.57 2.54
C LEU A 170 14.09 -1.82 1.30
N PHE A 171 13.43 -0.71 1.00
CA PHE A 171 13.76 0.12 -0.15
C PHE A 171 14.66 1.29 0.25
N SER A 172 15.54 1.73 -0.66
CA SER A 172 16.01 3.11 -0.69
C SER A 172 15.12 3.93 -1.62
N TYR A 173 15.10 5.25 -1.47
CA TYR A 173 14.37 6.15 -2.37
C TYR A 173 14.66 5.84 -3.84
N ARG A 174 15.96 5.75 -4.20
CA ARG A 174 16.38 5.42 -5.58
C ARG A 174 15.80 4.10 -6.09
N ARG A 175 15.76 3.04 -5.25
CA ARG A 175 15.20 1.73 -5.66
C ARG A 175 13.69 1.79 -5.80
N ALA A 176 13.01 2.49 -4.90
CA ALA A 176 11.56 2.67 -4.95
C ALA A 176 11.13 3.46 -6.20
N GLU A 177 11.79 4.58 -6.47
CA GLU A 177 11.55 5.41 -7.65
C GLU A 177 11.86 4.67 -8.96
N LYS A 178 12.97 3.91 -8.99
CA LYS A 178 13.31 3.08 -10.16
C LYS A 178 12.24 2.04 -10.44
N LEU A 179 11.73 1.37 -9.41
CA LEU A 179 10.74 0.31 -9.55
C LEU A 179 9.42 0.84 -10.12
N VAL A 180 8.90 1.97 -9.64
CA VAL A 180 7.66 2.55 -10.16
C VAL A 180 7.82 3.08 -11.59
N LYS A 181 9.01 3.62 -11.93
CA LYS A 181 9.33 4.02 -13.30
C LYS A 181 9.43 2.82 -14.24
N GLN A 182 10.02 1.69 -13.80
CA GLN A 182 10.08 0.44 -14.56
C GLN A 182 8.69 -0.14 -14.84
N ALA A 183 7.73 0.05 -13.92
CA ALA A 183 6.33 -0.29 -14.15
C ALA A 183 5.59 0.68 -15.08
N GLY A 184 6.28 1.71 -15.60
CA GLY A 184 5.72 2.69 -16.53
C GLY A 184 4.88 3.77 -15.87
N PHE A 185 5.03 4.02 -14.57
CA PHE A 185 4.43 5.16 -13.90
C PHE A 185 5.27 6.43 -14.06
N ARG A 186 4.61 7.57 -14.18
CA ARG A 186 5.21 8.88 -13.98
C ARG A 186 5.26 9.18 -12.47
N LEU A 187 6.45 9.38 -11.93
CA LEU A 187 6.62 9.83 -10.55
C LEU A 187 6.23 11.32 -10.42
N ILE A 188 5.24 11.62 -9.58
CA ILE A 188 4.83 13.00 -9.27
C ILE A 188 5.67 13.52 -8.10
N LYS A 189 5.72 12.75 -7.00
CA LYS A 189 6.43 13.16 -5.78
C LYS A 189 7.00 11.94 -5.05
N SER A 190 8.17 12.12 -4.45
CA SER A 190 8.81 11.15 -3.55
C SER A 190 9.25 11.88 -2.29
N PHE A 191 8.69 11.50 -1.13
CA PHE A 191 8.81 12.24 0.11
C PHE A 191 8.75 11.31 1.33
N PRO A 192 9.19 11.76 2.52
CA PRO A 192 9.05 11.02 3.77
C PRO A 192 7.60 11.11 4.29
N GLU A 193 7.21 10.23 5.20
CA GLU A 193 5.97 10.38 5.96
C GLU A 193 5.93 11.72 6.74
N SER A 194 4.74 12.28 6.94
CA SER A 194 4.52 13.59 7.58
C SER A 194 5.01 13.67 9.03
N SER A 195 5.07 12.53 9.71
CA SER A 195 5.63 12.43 11.07
C SER A 195 7.17 12.50 11.12
N TYR A 196 7.85 12.56 9.97
CA TYR A 196 9.30 12.67 9.88
C TYR A 196 9.72 14.13 9.71
N HIS A 197 10.33 14.71 10.74
CA HIS A 197 10.66 16.15 10.81
C HIS A 197 12.15 16.48 10.61
N TYR A 198 12.99 15.48 10.29
CA TYR A 198 14.41 15.73 10.07
C TYR A 198 14.69 16.19 8.62
N PRO A 199 15.72 17.01 8.39
CA PRO A 199 15.97 17.61 7.08
C PRO A 199 16.40 16.60 6.01
N VAL A 200 16.99 15.47 6.39
CA VAL A 200 17.53 14.46 5.47
C VAL A 200 16.52 13.32 5.29
N LYS A 201 15.70 13.41 4.25
CA LYS A 201 14.62 12.45 3.98
C LYS A 201 15.06 10.98 3.87
N CYS A 202 16.34 10.72 3.54
CA CYS A 202 16.81 9.35 3.36
C CYS A 202 16.77 8.49 4.64
N PHE A 203 16.63 9.08 5.81
CA PHE A 203 16.51 8.37 7.10
C PHE A 203 15.06 8.23 7.61
N SER A 204 14.07 8.65 6.83
CA SER A 204 12.67 8.43 7.16
C SER A 204 12.35 6.94 7.37
N ARG A 205 11.30 6.64 8.13
CA ARG A 205 10.85 5.23 8.31
C ARG A 205 10.21 4.69 7.05
N ASN A 206 9.44 5.54 6.37
CA ASN A 206 8.72 5.18 5.17
C ASN A 206 9.11 6.09 4.01
N ILE A 207 8.98 5.56 2.81
CA ILE A 207 9.07 6.25 1.55
C ILE A 207 7.66 6.37 1.02
N CYS A 208 7.18 7.60 0.83
CA CYS A 208 5.89 7.90 0.22
C CYS A 208 6.10 8.27 -1.25
N LEU A 209 5.41 7.59 -2.15
CA LEU A 209 5.44 7.83 -3.58
C LEU A 209 4.04 8.20 -4.06
N LEU A 210 3.90 9.36 -4.71
CA LEU A 210 2.73 9.70 -5.50
C LEU A 210 3.10 9.52 -6.97
N VAL A 211 2.38 8.65 -7.64
CA VAL A 211 2.64 8.27 -9.05
C VAL A 211 1.38 8.44 -9.89
N ARG A 212 1.53 8.58 -11.21
CA ARG A 212 0.42 8.71 -12.16
C ARG A 212 0.61 7.74 -13.32
N ARG A 213 -0.48 7.07 -13.73
CA ARG A 213 -0.50 6.37 -15.01
C ARG A 213 -0.46 7.42 -16.15
N PRO A 214 0.46 7.36 -17.13
CA PRO A 214 0.46 8.26 -18.28
C PRO A 214 -0.86 8.21 -19.07
N ASN A 215 -1.25 9.31 -19.68
CA ASN A 215 -2.48 9.39 -20.49
C ASN A 215 -2.41 8.61 -21.81
N SER A 216 -1.22 8.41 -22.32
CA SER A 216 -0.95 7.56 -23.48
C SER A 216 0.27 6.72 -23.17
N ASP A 217 0.22 5.43 -23.46
CA ASP A 217 1.41 4.59 -23.57
C ASP A 217 2.12 4.97 -24.91
N LYS A 218 2.55 6.23 -25.05
CA LYS A 218 3.49 6.57 -26.12
C LYS A 218 4.78 5.83 -25.75
N LEU A 219 4.95 4.68 -26.35
CA LEU A 219 6.24 4.05 -26.53
C LEU A 219 7.14 5.14 -27.11
N SER A 220 8.08 5.63 -26.30
CA SER A 220 9.20 6.40 -26.79
C SER A 220 9.97 5.46 -27.72
N SER A 221 9.72 5.60 -29.00
CA SER A 221 10.57 5.08 -30.07
C SER A 221 12.01 5.55 -29.90
#